data_cce5e1f52d1377fbfea17a0544efb8e6
#
_entry.id   cce5e1f52d1377fbfea17a0544efb8e6
#
_cell.length_a   1.000
_cell.length_b   1.000
_cell.length_c   1.000
_cell.angle_alpha   90.00
_cell.angle_beta   90.00
_cell.angle_gamma   90.00
#
_symmetry.space_group_name_H-M   'P 1'
#
loop_
_entity.id
_entity.type
_entity.pdbx_description
1 polymer ?
#
loop_
_entity_poly.entity_id
_entity_poly.type
_entity_poly.pdbx_seq_one_letter_code
_entity_poly.pdbx_strand_id
1 'polypeptide(L)'
;VRDYQLYVENEFEPDPVVIRQVSRKIFIVHGHDNDALQSVARFISRIGLEEIILSERPDGSRTVIEKFEAESGDVSFAIVLMTPDDSGSALASESTRLRARQNVLYELGYFAGKLGRGKVLVLRKGDIEIPSDLAGVHYTELDGHGGWKRKLLSELSYAGVPFDKEKALSA
;
A
#
# COMPACT_ATOMS: atom_id res chain seq x y z
N VAL A 1 -8.16 58.59 16.06
CA VAL A 1 -7.30 57.76 16.96
C VAL A 1 -8.15 56.77 17.76
N ARG A 2 -9.44 56.55 17.41
CA ARG A 2 -10.37 55.65 18.16
C ARG A 2 -10.79 54.36 17.44
N ASP A 3 -10.36 54.15 16.19
CA ASP A 3 -10.84 53.04 15.40
C ASP A 3 -9.82 51.89 15.23
N TYR A 4 -8.62 51.99 15.81
CA TYR A 4 -7.61 50.94 15.71
C TYR A 4 -7.60 49.92 16.87
N GLN A 5 -8.40 50.14 17.92
CA GLN A 5 -8.42 49.26 19.10
C GLN A 5 -9.47 48.14 19.06
N LEU A 6 -10.30 48.11 18.04
CA LEU A 6 -11.37 47.07 17.90
C LEU A 6 -10.98 45.88 17.07
N TYR A 7 -9.74 45.79 16.57
CA TYR A 7 -9.28 44.70 15.72
C TYR A 7 -8.30 43.72 16.36
N VAL A 8 -8.00 43.85 17.65
CA VAL A 8 -6.96 43.06 18.32
C VAL A 8 -7.52 42.03 19.33
N GLU A 9 -8.83 41.94 19.49
CA GLU A 9 -9.48 40.99 20.41
C GLU A 9 -10.25 39.87 19.68
N ASN A 10 -9.84 39.47 18.47
CA ASN A 10 -10.16 38.14 18.01
C ASN A 10 -9.04 37.23 18.53
N GLU A 11 -9.26 36.65 19.69
CA GLU A 11 -8.51 35.49 20.18
C GLU A 11 -8.53 34.45 19.06
N PHE A 12 -7.37 34.27 18.44
CA PHE A 12 -7.13 33.18 17.52
C PHE A 12 -7.13 31.91 18.39
N GLU A 13 -8.30 31.37 18.67
CA GLU A 13 -8.38 30.01 19.21
C GLU A 13 -7.83 29.09 18.11
N PRO A 14 -6.66 28.46 18.31
CA PRO A 14 -6.17 27.49 17.34
C PRO A 14 -7.20 26.37 17.25
N ASP A 15 -7.64 26.06 16.03
CA ASP A 15 -8.50 24.91 15.78
C ASP A 15 -7.98 23.72 16.56
N PRO A 16 -8.88 22.98 17.25
CA PRO A 16 -8.44 21.82 18.03
C PRO A 16 -7.67 20.88 17.12
N VAL A 17 -6.41 20.58 17.49
CA VAL A 17 -5.54 19.65 16.78
C VAL A 17 -6.26 18.29 16.82
N VAL A 18 -7.01 18.00 15.77
CA VAL A 18 -7.61 16.67 15.57
C VAL A 18 -6.47 15.71 15.29
N ILE A 19 -5.99 15.04 16.33
CA ILE A 19 -5.05 13.94 16.21
C ILE A 19 -5.82 12.81 15.51
N ARG A 20 -5.79 12.79 14.18
CA ARG A 20 -6.31 11.65 13.41
C ARG A 20 -5.43 10.46 13.74
N GLN A 21 -5.99 9.49 14.42
CA GLN A 21 -5.32 8.21 14.59
C GLN A 21 -5.01 7.64 13.20
N VAL A 22 -3.74 7.27 12.99
CA VAL A 22 -3.33 6.62 11.75
C VAL A 22 -4.07 5.28 11.67
N SER A 23 -4.75 5.05 10.56
CA SER A 23 -5.49 3.82 10.32
C SER A 23 -4.55 2.61 10.41
N ARG A 24 -5.06 1.49 10.92
CA ARG A 24 -4.35 0.20 10.99
C ARG A 24 -4.64 -0.69 9.79
N LYS A 25 -5.34 -0.16 8.80
CA LYS A 25 -5.71 -0.87 7.58
C LYS A 25 -4.62 -0.79 6.53
N ILE A 26 -4.22 -1.94 6.04
CA ILE A 26 -3.20 -2.13 5.02
C ILE A 26 -3.85 -2.75 3.79
N PHE A 27 -3.80 -2.06 2.67
CA PHE A 27 -4.33 -2.63 1.43
C PHE A 27 -3.30 -3.57 0.80
N ILE A 28 -3.72 -4.76 0.39
CA ILE A 28 -2.87 -5.71 -0.32
C ILE A 28 -3.35 -5.83 -1.76
N VAL A 29 -2.57 -5.25 -2.66
CA VAL A 29 -2.73 -5.40 -4.11
C VAL A 29 -2.07 -6.70 -4.54
N HIS A 30 -2.78 -7.55 -5.28
CA HIS A 30 -2.27 -8.86 -5.67
C HIS A 30 -2.79 -9.31 -7.03
N GLY A 31 -2.03 -10.18 -7.68
CA GLY A 31 -2.44 -10.91 -8.87
C GLY A 31 -3.04 -12.29 -8.54
N HIS A 32 -2.54 -13.33 -9.20
CA HIS A 32 -3.06 -14.69 -9.06
C HIS A 32 -2.31 -15.57 -8.04
N ASP A 33 -1.13 -15.13 -7.58
CA ASP A 33 -0.32 -15.89 -6.62
C ASP A 33 -0.93 -15.85 -5.22
N ASN A 34 -1.77 -16.84 -4.94
CA ASN A 34 -2.47 -16.93 -3.68
C ASN A 34 -1.54 -17.26 -2.49
N ASP A 35 -0.45 -17.98 -2.72
CA ASP A 35 0.52 -18.30 -1.66
C ASP A 35 1.27 -17.04 -1.20
N ALA A 36 1.66 -16.19 -2.14
CA ALA A 36 2.24 -14.88 -1.84
C ALA A 36 1.26 -14.01 -1.06
N LEU A 37 0.01 -13.92 -1.53
CA LEU A 37 -1.06 -13.18 -0.86
C LEU A 37 -1.25 -13.64 0.58
N GLN A 38 -1.46 -14.94 0.80
CA GLN A 38 -1.73 -15.50 2.12
C GLN A 38 -0.53 -15.37 3.07
N SER A 39 0.69 -15.44 2.55
CA SER A 39 1.91 -15.25 3.34
C SER A 39 1.97 -13.82 3.90
N VAL A 40 1.70 -12.82 3.06
CA VAL A 40 1.73 -11.41 3.45
C VAL A 40 0.55 -11.07 4.36
N ALA A 41 -0.66 -11.49 4.02
CA ALA A 41 -1.86 -11.24 4.80
C ALA A 41 -1.72 -11.78 6.24
N ARG A 42 -1.27 -13.03 6.39
CA ARG A 42 -1.00 -13.63 7.71
C ARG A 42 0.03 -12.87 8.53
N PHE A 43 1.06 -12.35 7.88
CA PHE A 43 2.06 -11.55 8.59
C PHE A 43 1.46 -10.23 9.08
N ILE A 44 0.68 -9.53 8.24
CA ILE A 44 -0.02 -8.28 8.60
C ILE A 44 -0.95 -8.49 9.79
N SER A 45 -1.80 -9.53 9.77
CA SER A 45 -2.68 -9.88 10.89
C SER A 45 -1.89 -10.20 12.16
N ARG A 46 -0.77 -10.93 12.06
CA ARG A 46 0.07 -11.28 13.22
C ARG A 46 0.63 -10.07 13.94
N ILE A 47 1.02 -9.04 13.23
CA ILE A 47 1.53 -7.80 13.82
C ILE A 47 0.43 -6.82 14.25
N GLY A 48 -0.83 -7.29 14.25
CA GLY A 48 -1.99 -6.55 14.75
C GLY A 48 -2.49 -5.46 13.82
N LEU A 49 -2.26 -5.58 12.53
CA LEU A 49 -2.83 -4.73 11.48
C LEU A 49 -4.00 -5.44 10.80
N GLU A 50 -4.86 -4.69 10.15
CA GLU A 50 -6.00 -5.20 9.38
C GLU A 50 -5.63 -5.19 7.89
N GLU A 51 -5.60 -6.37 7.26
CA GLU A 51 -5.44 -6.50 5.83
C GLU A 51 -6.75 -6.24 5.09
N ILE A 52 -6.69 -5.46 4.04
CA ILE A 52 -7.78 -5.22 3.10
C ILE A 52 -7.44 -5.90 1.79
N ILE A 53 -8.19 -6.95 1.47
CA ILE A 53 -8.05 -7.74 0.24
C ILE A 53 -9.36 -7.61 -0.54
N LEU A 54 -9.28 -7.02 -1.74
CA LEU A 54 -10.46 -6.66 -2.50
C LEU A 54 -11.34 -7.87 -2.87
N SER A 55 -10.72 -9.00 -3.23
CA SER A 55 -11.43 -10.24 -3.60
C SER A 55 -12.23 -10.86 -2.45
N GLU A 56 -11.86 -10.57 -1.20
CA GLU A 56 -12.51 -11.09 -0.01
C GLU A 56 -13.66 -10.20 0.52
N ARG A 57 -13.81 -9.00 -0.05
CA ARG A 57 -14.86 -8.07 0.36
C ARG A 57 -16.14 -8.26 -0.46
N PRO A 58 -17.34 -8.13 0.14
CA PRO A 58 -18.61 -8.24 -0.57
C PRO A 58 -18.74 -7.18 -1.68
N ASP A 59 -19.30 -7.57 -2.82
CA ASP A 59 -19.44 -6.66 -3.97
C ASP A 59 -20.49 -5.56 -3.74
N GLY A 60 -21.56 -5.87 -3.01
CA GLY A 60 -22.61 -4.89 -2.66
C GLY A 60 -23.26 -4.23 -3.88
N SER A 61 -23.38 -4.96 -5.00
CA SER A 61 -23.87 -4.47 -6.31
C SER A 61 -23.03 -3.35 -6.92
N ARG A 62 -21.79 -3.17 -6.48
CA ARG A 62 -20.82 -2.21 -7.02
C ARG A 62 -19.97 -2.83 -8.12
N THR A 63 -19.48 -2.01 -9.04
CA THR A 63 -18.43 -2.41 -9.98
C THR A 63 -17.12 -2.65 -9.22
N VAL A 64 -16.19 -3.39 -9.84
CA VAL A 64 -14.87 -3.66 -9.24
C VAL A 64 -14.15 -2.37 -8.88
N ILE A 65 -14.26 -1.34 -9.73
CA ILE A 65 -13.61 -0.04 -9.51
C ILE A 65 -14.24 0.72 -8.34
N GLU A 66 -15.57 0.76 -8.24
CA GLU A 66 -16.28 1.41 -7.13
C GLU A 66 -16.01 0.71 -5.79
N LYS A 67 -15.89 -0.61 -5.81
CA LYS A 67 -15.50 -1.39 -4.64
C LYS A 67 -14.07 -1.06 -4.22
N PHE A 68 -13.16 -1.01 -5.18
CA PHE A 68 -11.76 -0.65 -4.96
C PHE A 68 -11.62 0.75 -4.34
N GLU A 69 -12.30 1.75 -4.88
CA GLU A 69 -12.28 3.12 -4.36
C GLU A 69 -12.84 3.20 -2.94
N ALA A 70 -13.95 2.51 -2.66
CA ALA A 70 -14.56 2.48 -1.34
C ALA A 70 -13.66 1.81 -0.29
N GLU A 71 -13.12 0.63 -0.60
CA GLU A 71 -12.27 -0.14 0.33
C GLU A 71 -10.88 0.52 0.53
N SER A 72 -10.40 1.28 -0.45
CA SER A 72 -9.14 2.03 -0.33
C SER A 72 -9.28 3.34 0.46
N GLY A 73 -10.50 3.73 0.87
CA GLY A 73 -10.79 5.05 1.46
C GLY A 73 -10.02 5.35 2.74
N ASP A 74 -9.91 4.38 3.63
CA ASP A 74 -9.36 4.52 4.98
C ASP A 74 -8.17 3.57 5.21
N VAL A 75 -7.24 3.53 4.27
CA VAL A 75 -6.00 2.77 4.44
C VAL A 75 -4.82 3.71 4.68
N SER A 76 -3.86 3.27 5.48
CA SER A 76 -2.68 4.05 5.83
C SER A 76 -1.45 3.66 5.03
N PHE A 77 -1.45 2.46 4.45
CA PHE A 77 -0.32 1.89 3.71
C PHE A 77 -0.82 0.87 2.69
N ALA A 78 -0.09 0.70 1.59
CA ALA A 78 -0.37 -0.31 0.59
C ALA A 78 0.84 -1.23 0.36
N ILE A 79 0.58 -2.52 0.24
CA ILE A 79 1.55 -3.53 -0.18
C ILE A 79 1.13 -4.03 -1.54
N VAL A 80 2.04 -4.00 -2.50
CA VAL A 80 1.78 -4.44 -3.87
C VAL A 80 2.59 -5.67 -4.18
N LEU A 81 1.92 -6.79 -4.44
CA LEU A 81 2.54 -8.05 -4.81
C LEU A 81 2.71 -8.12 -6.32
N MET A 82 3.93 -7.95 -6.78
CA MET A 82 4.28 -8.12 -8.19
C MET A 82 4.79 -9.55 -8.42
N THR A 83 3.91 -10.38 -8.94
CA THR A 83 4.14 -11.81 -9.21
C THR A 83 4.13 -12.10 -10.72
N PRO A 84 4.75 -13.19 -11.19
CA PRO A 84 4.81 -13.52 -12.61
C PRO A 84 3.47 -14.11 -13.12
N ASP A 85 2.42 -13.30 -13.12
CA ASP A 85 1.06 -13.72 -13.47
C ASP A 85 0.79 -13.73 -14.98
N ASP A 86 1.44 -12.81 -15.70
CA ASP A 86 1.27 -12.62 -17.14
C ASP A 86 2.62 -12.70 -17.86
N SER A 87 2.55 -12.85 -19.18
CA SER A 87 3.71 -12.74 -20.07
C SER A 87 3.44 -11.75 -21.19
N GLY A 88 4.46 -11.07 -21.66
CA GLY A 88 4.33 -10.12 -22.73
C GLY A 88 5.66 -9.74 -23.39
N SER A 89 5.54 -9.14 -24.57
CA SER A 89 6.68 -8.61 -25.34
C SER A 89 6.32 -7.28 -25.97
N ALA A 90 7.31 -6.44 -26.23
CA ALA A 90 7.12 -5.31 -27.11
C ALA A 90 6.92 -5.81 -28.55
N LEU A 91 6.10 -5.11 -29.37
CA LEU A 91 5.82 -5.52 -30.74
C LEU A 91 7.08 -5.72 -31.60
N ALA A 92 8.15 -4.97 -31.30
CA ALA A 92 9.43 -5.05 -32.01
C ALA A 92 10.41 -6.07 -31.39
N SER A 93 10.01 -6.84 -30.36
CA SER A 93 10.86 -7.79 -29.66
C SER A 93 10.33 -9.21 -29.81
N GLU A 94 11.23 -10.15 -30.15
CA GLU A 94 10.90 -11.58 -30.16
C GLU A 94 10.95 -12.20 -28.76
N SER A 95 11.48 -11.48 -27.75
CA SER A 95 11.61 -12.00 -26.38
C SER A 95 10.37 -11.68 -25.55
N THR A 96 9.76 -12.72 -25.00
CA THR A 96 8.67 -12.63 -24.03
C THR A 96 9.25 -12.54 -22.61
N ARG A 97 8.71 -11.65 -21.79
CA ARG A 97 9.07 -11.50 -20.37
C ARG A 97 7.87 -11.78 -19.48
N LEU A 98 8.13 -12.32 -18.31
CA LEU A 98 7.12 -12.43 -17.25
C LEU A 98 6.87 -11.04 -16.66
N ARG A 99 5.63 -10.77 -16.32
CA ARG A 99 5.22 -9.48 -15.75
C ARG A 99 4.05 -9.65 -14.79
N ALA A 100 3.89 -8.67 -13.92
CA ALA A 100 2.71 -8.56 -13.11
C ALA A 100 1.46 -8.28 -13.98
N ARG A 101 0.31 -8.68 -13.47
CA ARG A 101 -0.99 -8.40 -14.10
C ARG A 101 -1.21 -6.90 -14.27
N GLN A 102 -1.84 -6.49 -15.36
CA GLN A 102 -2.10 -5.07 -15.67
C GLN A 102 -2.87 -4.34 -14.55
N ASN A 103 -3.84 -5.00 -13.92
CA ASN A 103 -4.59 -4.42 -12.81
C ASN A 103 -3.69 -4.10 -11.61
N VAL A 104 -2.71 -4.94 -11.31
CA VAL A 104 -1.73 -4.70 -10.23
C VAL A 104 -0.94 -3.42 -10.47
N LEU A 105 -0.55 -3.15 -11.72
CA LEU A 105 0.15 -1.91 -12.10
C LEU A 105 -0.76 -0.69 -11.99
N TYR A 106 -2.04 -0.80 -12.39
CA TYR A 106 -3.03 0.26 -12.22
C TYR A 106 -3.22 0.62 -10.74
N GLU A 107 -3.42 -0.38 -9.89
CA GLU A 107 -3.61 -0.21 -8.45
C GLU A 107 -2.36 0.33 -7.76
N LEU A 108 -1.16 -0.09 -8.18
CA LEU A 108 0.11 0.48 -7.72
C LEU A 108 0.16 2.00 -8.01
N GLY A 109 -0.16 2.39 -9.25
CA GLY A 109 -0.21 3.81 -9.64
C GLY A 109 -1.21 4.61 -8.81
N TYR A 110 -2.39 4.05 -8.57
CA TYR A 110 -3.42 4.65 -7.73
C TYR A 110 -2.93 4.90 -6.29
N PHE A 111 -2.37 3.89 -5.64
CA PHE A 111 -1.88 4.04 -4.26
C PHE A 111 -0.67 4.95 -4.16
N ALA A 112 0.24 4.92 -5.14
CA ALA A 112 1.36 5.84 -5.19
C ALA A 112 0.91 7.30 -5.28
N GLY A 113 -0.16 7.58 -6.04
CA GLY A 113 -0.78 8.90 -6.12
C GLY A 113 -1.56 9.30 -4.88
N LYS A 114 -2.34 8.36 -4.31
CA LYS A 114 -3.23 8.62 -3.17
C LYS A 114 -2.50 8.74 -1.83
N LEU A 115 -1.61 7.81 -1.53
CA LEU A 115 -0.91 7.73 -0.24
C LEU A 115 0.47 8.40 -0.26
N GLY A 116 1.02 8.63 -1.45
CA GLY A 116 2.41 8.97 -1.65
C GLY A 116 3.33 7.75 -1.65
N ARG A 117 4.45 7.82 -2.38
CA ARG A 117 5.39 6.70 -2.60
C ARG A 117 5.95 6.10 -1.31
N GLY A 118 6.15 6.92 -0.27
CA GLY A 118 6.67 6.48 1.04
C GLY A 118 5.69 5.61 1.85
N LYS A 119 4.46 5.42 1.35
CA LYS A 119 3.44 4.56 1.97
C LYS A 119 3.01 3.40 1.06
N VAL A 120 3.86 3.07 0.10
CA VAL A 120 3.65 1.94 -0.82
C VAL A 120 4.91 1.10 -0.86
N LEU A 121 4.80 -0.17 -0.48
CA LEU A 121 5.88 -1.14 -0.60
C LEU A 121 5.55 -2.14 -1.71
N VAL A 122 6.45 -2.30 -2.65
CA VAL A 122 6.35 -3.33 -3.68
C VAL A 122 7.17 -4.55 -3.27
N LEU A 123 6.49 -5.69 -3.16
CA LEU A 123 7.11 -7.00 -2.98
C LEU A 123 7.12 -7.73 -4.32
N ARG A 124 8.30 -7.98 -4.83
CA ARG A 124 8.50 -8.65 -6.11
C ARG A 124 8.86 -10.13 -5.91
N LYS A 125 8.21 -11.02 -6.64
CA LYS A 125 8.54 -12.44 -6.66
C LYS A 125 9.17 -12.83 -8.00
N GLY A 126 10.41 -13.28 -7.96
CA GLY A 126 11.13 -13.74 -9.14
C GLY A 126 11.55 -12.63 -10.11
N ASP A 127 12.01 -13.06 -11.28
CA ASP A 127 12.45 -12.14 -12.34
C ASP A 127 11.29 -11.77 -13.24
N ILE A 128 10.75 -10.58 -13.04
CA ILE A 128 9.64 -10.02 -13.81
C ILE A 128 10.02 -8.67 -14.38
N GLU A 129 9.40 -8.33 -15.51
CA GLU A 129 9.54 -7.00 -16.11
C GLU A 129 8.93 -5.94 -15.19
N ILE A 130 9.70 -4.90 -14.92
CA ILE A 130 9.29 -3.76 -14.12
C ILE A 130 9.19 -2.55 -15.05
N PRO A 131 8.08 -1.80 -15.03
CA PRO A 131 7.96 -0.57 -15.79
C PRO A 131 9.05 0.44 -15.42
N SER A 132 9.73 1.02 -16.42
CA SER A 132 10.86 1.96 -16.23
C SER A 132 10.48 3.17 -15.39
N ASP A 133 9.25 3.66 -15.52
CA ASP A 133 8.76 4.86 -14.82
C ASP A 133 8.50 4.63 -13.33
N LEU A 134 8.51 3.36 -12.90
CA LEU A 134 8.45 2.98 -11.50
C LEU A 134 9.84 2.89 -10.85
N ALA A 135 10.91 3.31 -11.53
CA ALA A 135 12.29 3.26 -11.03
C ALA A 135 12.54 4.01 -9.70
N GLY A 136 11.62 4.86 -9.26
CA GLY A 136 11.65 5.51 -7.93
C GLY A 136 10.89 4.79 -6.83
N VAL A 137 10.29 3.62 -7.12
CA VAL A 137 9.61 2.77 -6.13
C VAL A 137 10.60 1.72 -5.63
N HIS A 138 10.72 1.59 -4.31
CA HIS A 138 11.58 0.57 -3.73
C HIS A 138 10.95 -0.82 -3.88
N TYR A 139 11.65 -1.70 -4.58
CA TYR A 139 11.28 -3.11 -4.69
C TYR A 139 12.00 -3.92 -3.62
N THR A 140 11.26 -4.79 -2.97
CA THR A 140 11.81 -5.78 -2.04
C THR A 140 11.49 -7.16 -2.58
N GLU A 141 12.48 -8.04 -2.60
CA GLU A 141 12.25 -9.43 -3.00
C GLU A 141 11.34 -10.12 -1.98
N LEU A 142 10.28 -10.73 -2.46
CA LEU A 142 9.42 -11.62 -1.66
C LEU A 142 10.12 -12.99 -1.58
N ASP A 143 11.15 -13.06 -0.75
CA ASP A 143 11.97 -14.25 -0.57
C ASP A 143 11.31 -15.30 0.34
N GLY A 144 11.68 -16.56 0.14
CA GLY A 144 11.18 -17.69 0.95
C GLY A 144 11.70 -17.71 2.39
N HIS A 145 12.72 -16.91 2.71
CA HIS A 145 13.35 -16.86 4.03
C HIS A 145 12.78 -15.77 4.94
N GLY A 146 11.86 -14.94 4.43
CA GLY A 146 11.17 -13.91 5.18
C GLY A 146 11.96 -12.62 5.38
N GLY A 147 13.01 -12.37 4.60
CA GLY A 147 13.78 -11.12 4.63
C GLY A 147 12.92 -9.88 4.36
N TRP A 148 11.90 -10.03 3.51
CA TRP A 148 10.91 -9.01 3.19
C TRP A 148 10.14 -8.50 4.42
N LYS A 149 9.92 -9.32 5.45
CA LYS A 149 9.22 -8.95 6.68
C LYS A 149 9.93 -7.82 7.41
N ARG A 150 11.25 -7.92 7.54
CA ARG A 150 12.08 -6.89 8.19
C ARG A 150 12.01 -5.56 7.44
N LYS A 151 12.06 -5.62 6.11
CA LYS A 151 11.92 -4.44 5.27
C LYS A 151 10.54 -3.81 5.44
N LEU A 152 9.48 -4.61 5.42
CA LEU A 152 8.11 -4.14 5.62
C LEU A 152 7.94 -3.44 6.98
N LEU A 153 8.44 -4.03 8.08
CA LEU A 153 8.40 -3.40 9.42
C LEU A 153 9.14 -2.05 9.44
N SER A 154 10.27 -1.95 8.74
CA SER A 154 11.01 -0.69 8.60
C SER A 154 10.17 0.37 7.86
N GLU A 155 9.54 0.00 6.74
CA GLU A 155 8.70 0.92 5.96
C GLU A 155 7.44 1.34 6.71
N LEU A 156 6.78 0.42 7.42
CA LEU A 156 5.63 0.74 8.28
C LEU A 156 6.02 1.73 9.39
N SER A 157 7.19 1.51 10.03
CA SER A 157 7.71 2.43 11.06
C SER A 157 7.99 3.82 10.48
N TYR A 158 8.62 3.89 9.31
CA TYR A 158 8.91 5.15 8.62
C TYR A 158 7.64 5.89 8.21
N ALA A 159 6.63 5.15 7.76
CA ALA A 159 5.32 5.70 7.39
C ALA A 159 4.45 6.11 8.60
N GLY A 160 4.89 5.84 9.82
CA GLY A 160 4.16 6.14 11.06
C GLY A 160 2.96 5.22 11.29
N VAL A 161 2.91 4.04 10.68
CA VAL A 161 1.83 3.06 10.87
C VAL A 161 2.08 2.28 12.17
N PRO A 162 1.16 2.33 13.15
CA PRO A 162 1.33 1.65 14.42
C PRO A 162 1.08 0.15 14.29
N PHE A 163 2.05 -0.67 14.68
CA PHE A 163 1.93 -2.13 14.74
C PHE A 163 2.43 -2.68 16.09
N ASP A 164 2.09 -3.92 16.39
CA ASP A 164 2.51 -4.61 17.62
C ASP A 164 3.97 -5.08 17.49
N LYS A 165 4.87 -4.37 18.17
CA LYS A 165 6.32 -4.64 18.12
C LYS A 165 6.70 -5.97 18.77
N GLU A 166 5.98 -6.39 19.81
CA GLU A 166 6.27 -7.66 20.49
C GLU A 166 5.91 -8.84 19.59
N LYS A 167 4.74 -8.78 18.96
CA LYS A 167 4.34 -9.78 17.98
C LYS A 167 5.23 -9.77 16.73
N ALA A 168 5.71 -8.61 16.30
CA ALA A 168 6.61 -8.50 15.16
C ALA A 168 7.96 -9.20 15.37
N LEU A 169 8.46 -9.27 16.62
CA LEU A 169 9.69 -9.98 16.96
C LEU A 169 9.55 -11.51 16.89
N SER A 170 8.33 -12.02 16.99
CA SER A 170 8.02 -13.46 16.99
C SER A 170 7.36 -13.95 15.71
N ALA A 171 7.15 -13.08 14.71
CA ALA A 171 6.45 -13.34 13.46
C ALA A 171 7.43 -13.58 12.28
#